data_866487a557cb506b15547a92b56ac3bf
#
_entry.id   866487a557cb506b15547a92b56ac3bf
#
_cell.length_a   1.000
_cell.length_b   1.000
_cell.length_c   1.000
_cell.angle_alpha   90.00
_cell.angle_beta   90.00
_cell.angle_gamma   90.00
#
_symmetry.space_group_name_H-M   'P 1'
#
loop_
_entity.id
_entity.type
_entity.pdbx_description
1 polymer ?
#
loop_
_entity_poly.entity_id
_entity_poly.type
_entity_poly.pdbx_seq_one_letter_code
_entity_poly.pdbx_strand_id
1 'polypeptide(L)'
;MRDIAASAVNAFATRCRGPARSSHRSRRELLRIGLGGFASLGLSDLLRSQAAAATSTTSATRGSDRPAIILVWLRGGCSHLDTLDPKPLAPSEFRGPFQPIATSVPGLQVTELLPNLARIAHQYSIVRSLSHTGGGHPAGSLQMLTGDPDAADKPGPRYPDWMCVANSLLSTGPRSIPSYVTVNPVDQYDGFIIAGSAYLSASYDAFKVIGDPSRPEFEVPNVGLRDESQRSRLQQRVQLRQSLDGLRREIDQSGMMSALDQFEAQSLNMLLSPVAREAFDLSRETETIRDRYGRNQWGQQCLMARRLVEAGVDIVTTEFDGPLCGRVANWDDHAVNHHVFDAISYRAPFFDQAVSALIEDVYQRGLDRRVLVVVTGEFGRTPRISYVASSGGGVASGPAGTVQPGRDHWPQAGSMIFAGGGIRTGQIIGATDKRGEAPVSGKVTPEDFLATLYRHLRIPYEEVKI
;
A
#
# COMPACT_ATOMS: atom_id res chain seq x y z
N MET A 1 33.35 67.07 -26.89
CA MET A 1 32.71 67.13 -28.22
C MET A 1 31.38 66.43 -28.03
N ARG A 2 30.38 67.21 -27.72
CA ARG A 2 29.30 67.69 -28.60
C ARG A 2 28.41 66.57 -29.03
N ASP A 3 27.24 66.47 -28.38
CA ASP A 3 25.94 67.00 -28.85
C ASP A 3 25.30 66.07 -29.90
N ILE A 4 24.09 65.62 -29.76
CA ILE A 4 22.79 66.31 -29.94
C ILE A 4 21.71 65.28 -29.53
N ALA A 5 20.92 65.48 -28.55
CA ALA A 5 19.58 66.15 -28.47
C ALA A 5 18.46 65.35 -29.14
N ALA A 6 17.53 64.92 -28.32
CA ALA A 6 16.23 65.47 -28.02
C ALA A 6 15.06 64.98 -28.88
N SER A 7 13.98 64.78 -28.20
CA SER A 7 12.54 64.73 -28.60
C SER A 7 11.92 63.34 -28.68
N ALA A 8 10.81 62.96 -28.00
CA ALA A 8 9.66 63.76 -27.63
C ALA A 8 8.90 63.10 -26.45
N VAL A 9 8.38 63.97 -25.66
CA VAL A 9 7.39 63.86 -24.59
C VAL A 9 6.02 63.43 -25.14
N ASN A 10 5.35 62.55 -24.49
CA ASN A 10 3.91 62.65 -24.11
C ASN A 10 3.51 61.40 -23.30
N ALA A 11 3.33 61.54 -22.02
CA ALA A 11 2.10 61.77 -21.29
C ALA A 11 1.03 60.71 -21.40
N PHE A 12 1.00 59.82 -20.35
CA PHE A 12 -0.29 59.36 -19.82
C PHE A 12 -0.16 59.21 -18.30
N ALA A 13 -0.67 60.24 -17.63
CA ALA A 13 -0.90 60.25 -16.18
C ALA A 13 -2.12 59.36 -15.91
N THR A 14 -1.95 58.19 -15.37
CA THR A 14 -3.05 57.43 -14.74
C THR A 14 -3.01 57.65 -13.24
N ARG A 15 -3.99 58.39 -12.74
CA ARG A 15 -4.25 58.70 -11.34
C ARG A 15 -4.40 57.40 -10.54
N CYS A 16 -3.56 57.19 -9.53
CA CYS A 16 -3.81 56.25 -8.45
C CYS A 16 -5.05 56.70 -7.67
N ARG A 17 -6.12 55.91 -7.76
CA ARG A 17 -7.26 56.00 -6.84
C ARG A 17 -6.88 55.25 -5.57
N GLY A 18 -6.86 55.99 -4.43
CA GLY A 18 -6.68 55.42 -3.10
C GLY A 18 -7.80 54.41 -2.75
N PRO A 19 -7.60 53.58 -1.71
CA PRO A 19 -8.55 52.54 -1.33
C PRO A 19 -9.87 53.13 -0.91
N ALA A 20 -10.95 52.58 -1.49
CA ALA A 20 -12.31 52.96 -1.15
C ALA A 20 -12.57 52.66 0.35
N ARG A 21 -13.09 53.63 1.06
CA ARG A 21 -13.52 53.51 2.46
C ARG A 21 -14.54 52.37 2.55
N SER A 22 -14.25 51.35 3.36
CA SER A 22 -15.19 50.30 3.75
C SER A 22 -16.36 50.92 4.49
N SER A 23 -17.55 50.92 3.89
CA SER A 23 -18.79 51.28 4.58
C SER A 23 -19.06 50.17 5.62
N HIS A 24 -19.05 50.52 6.91
CA HIS A 24 -19.52 49.67 7.97
C HIS A 24 -21.00 49.33 7.75
N ARG A 25 -21.27 48.10 7.28
CA ARG A 25 -22.64 47.60 7.24
C ARG A 25 -23.11 47.32 8.68
N SER A 26 -24.29 47.83 9.03
CA SER A 26 -24.86 47.65 10.36
C SER A 26 -25.27 46.19 10.60
N ARG A 27 -25.21 45.72 11.85
CA ARG A 27 -25.68 44.40 12.27
C ARG A 27 -27.09 44.08 11.78
N ARG A 28 -27.92 45.08 11.59
CA ARG A 28 -29.29 44.96 11.08
C ARG A 28 -29.35 44.69 9.60
N GLU A 29 -28.40 45.15 8.79
CA GLU A 29 -28.27 44.80 7.36
C GLU A 29 -27.72 43.40 7.17
N LEU A 30 -26.80 42.96 8.03
CA LEU A 30 -26.27 41.58 8.01
C LEU A 30 -27.36 40.54 8.32
N LEU A 31 -28.25 40.86 9.30
CA LEU A 31 -29.40 40.02 9.64
C LEU A 31 -30.46 39.98 8.54
N ARG A 32 -30.68 41.08 7.81
CA ARG A 32 -31.62 41.09 6.67
C ARG A 32 -31.11 40.30 5.48
N ILE A 33 -29.80 40.29 5.21
CA ILE A 33 -29.18 39.47 4.15
C ILE A 33 -29.21 38.00 4.56
N GLY A 34 -28.98 37.66 5.85
CA GLY A 34 -29.05 36.28 6.34
C GLY A 34 -30.47 35.71 6.27
N LEU A 35 -31.49 36.44 6.70
CA LEU A 35 -32.89 36.00 6.65
C LEU A 35 -33.46 35.93 5.25
N GLY A 36 -33.04 36.81 4.32
CA GLY A 36 -33.46 36.77 2.92
C GLY A 36 -32.86 35.60 2.15
N GLY A 37 -31.65 35.16 2.50
CA GLY A 37 -30.98 34.03 1.89
C GLY A 37 -31.57 32.67 2.28
N PHE A 38 -32.11 32.54 3.49
CA PHE A 38 -32.78 31.32 3.95
C PHE A 38 -34.21 31.11 3.42
N ALA A 39 -34.88 32.18 3.03
CA ALA A 39 -36.25 32.12 2.51
C ALA A 39 -36.33 31.74 1.02
N SER A 40 -35.22 31.77 0.26
CA SER A 40 -35.17 31.47 -1.18
C SER A 40 -34.71 30.05 -1.50
N LEU A 41 -34.14 29.30 -0.52
CA LEU A 41 -33.82 27.89 -0.68
C LEU A 41 -34.89 27.07 0.03
N GLY A 42 -35.94 26.73 -0.67
CA GLY A 42 -36.99 25.84 -0.16
C GLY A 42 -36.41 24.44 0.12
N LEU A 43 -36.96 23.75 1.12
CA LEU A 43 -36.62 22.37 1.45
C LEU A 43 -36.68 21.48 0.19
N SER A 44 -37.52 21.81 -0.78
CA SER A 44 -37.63 21.18 -2.10
C SER A 44 -36.35 21.34 -2.97
N ASP A 45 -35.63 22.45 -2.87
CA ASP A 45 -34.40 22.68 -3.65
C ASP A 45 -33.20 22.00 -3.00
N LEU A 46 -33.20 21.92 -1.65
CA LEU A 46 -32.23 21.12 -0.90
C LEU A 46 -32.41 19.62 -1.18
N LEU A 47 -33.66 19.16 -1.21
CA LEU A 47 -33.99 17.76 -1.55
C LEU A 47 -33.71 17.44 -3.03
N ARG A 48 -33.92 18.42 -3.94
CA ARG A 48 -33.54 18.28 -5.37
C ARG A 48 -32.02 18.26 -5.53
N SER A 49 -31.26 19.10 -4.82
CA SER A 49 -29.80 19.05 -4.88
C SER A 49 -29.24 17.76 -4.27
N GLN A 50 -29.85 17.23 -3.21
CA GLN A 50 -29.53 15.92 -2.66
C GLN A 50 -29.93 14.78 -3.60
N ALA A 51 -31.09 14.85 -4.25
CA ALA A 51 -31.51 13.89 -5.26
C ALA A 51 -30.65 13.97 -6.54
N ALA A 52 -30.24 15.17 -6.96
CA ALA A 52 -29.30 15.35 -8.08
C ALA A 52 -27.87 14.84 -7.73
N ALA A 53 -27.42 15.01 -6.48
CA ALA A 53 -26.20 14.41 -5.98
C ALA A 53 -26.32 12.88 -5.90
N ALA A 54 -27.49 12.34 -5.52
CA ALA A 54 -27.75 10.90 -5.49
C ALA A 54 -27.92 10.30 -6.92
N THR A 55 -28.45 11.04 -7.88
CA THR A 55 -28.54 10.61 -9.29
C THR A 55 -27.24 10.76 -10.06
N SER A 56 -26.31 11.63 -9.62
CA SER A 56 -24.96 11.67 -10.16
C SER A 56 -24.09 10.50 -9.68
N THR A 57 -24.56 9.70 -8.72
CA THR A 57 -23.91 8.44 -8.30
C THR A 57 -24.25 7.23 -9.19
N THR A 58 -25.09 7.37 -10.22
CA THR A 58 -25.34 6.29 -11.21
C THR A 58 -24.38 6.32 -12.40
N SER A 59 -23.29 7.09 -12.36
CA SER A 59 -22.14 6.95 -13.26
C SER A 59 -20.96 6.26 -12.57
N ALA A 60 -21.22 5.21 -11.83
CA ALA A 60 -20.23 4.41 -11.11
C ALA A 60 -19.59 3.33 -12.01
N THR A 61 -19.08 3.74 -13.21
CA THR A 61 -18.33 2.83 -14.08
C THR A 61 -17.15 3.51 -14.78
N ARG A 62 -16.58 4.56 -14.18
CA ARG A 62 -15.20 4.94 -14.44
C ARG A 62 -14.48 4.95 -13.09
N GLY A 63 -13.56 3.99 -12.92
CA GLY A 63 -12.74 3.90 -11.69
C GLY A 63 -12.20 5.28 -11.33
N SER A 64 -12.20 5.58 -10.05
CA SER A 64 -11.71 6.87 -9.54
C SER A 64 -10.32 7.13 -10.14
N ASP A 65 -10.06 8.35 -10.58
CA ASP A 65 -8.76 8.78 -11.16
C ASP A 65 -7.68 8.95 -10.05
N ARG A 66 -8.02 8.50 -8.83
CA ARG A 66 -7.17 8.59 -7.65
C ARG A 66 -6.05 7.55 -7.73
N PRO A 67 -4.82 7.95 -7.43
CA PRO A 67 -3.70 7.01 -7.35
C PRO A 67 -3.96 5.99 -6.24
N ALA A 68 -3.47 4.76 -6.43
CA ALA A 68 -3.57 3.70 -5.44
C ALA A 68 -2.27 2.88 -5.40
N ILE A 69 -2.01 2.25 -4.26
CA ILE A 69 -0.86 1.37 -4.07
C ILE A 69 -1.34 0.00 -3.63
N ILE A 70 -0.76 -1.05 -4.23
CA ILE A 70 -0.79 -2.41 -3.73
C ILE A 70 0.63 -2.75 -3.24
N LEU A 71 0.79 -2.94 -1.94
CA LEU A 71 2.04 -3.43 -1.35
C LEU A 71 1.94 -4.93 -1.09
N VAL A 72 2.80 -5.70 -1.72
CA VAL A 72 3.03 -7.12 -1.42
C VAL A 72 4.27 -7.21 -0.55
N TRP A 73 4.06 -7.53 0.72
CA TRP A 73 5.13 -7.64 1.72
C TRP A 73 5.64 -9.07 1.80
N LEU A 74 6.93 -9.24 1.60
CA LEU A 74 7.61 -10.52 1.66
C LEU A 74 8.19 -10.72 3.05
N ARG A 75 7.34 -11.19 3.97
CA ARG A 75 7.71 -11.38 5.38
C ARG A 75 8.94 -12.25 5.53
N GLY A 76 9.92 -11.75 6.25
CA GLY A 76 11.18 -12.44 6.50
C GLY A 76 12.33 -12.04 5.58
N GLY A 77 12.08 -11.18 4.59
CA GLY A 77 13.13 -10.67 3.70
C GLY A 77 13.59 -11.68 2.62
N CYS A 78 13.21 -11.42 1.39
CA CYS A 78 13.52 -12.30 0.26
C CYS A 78 15.00 -12.21 -0.14
N SER A 79 15.65 -13.35 -0.40
CA SER A 79 17.01 -13.37 -0.94
C SER A 79 17.06 -12.72 -2.32
N HIS A 80 17.76 -11.59 -2.42
CA HIS A 80 17.94 -10.89 -3.68
C HIS A 80 18.77 -11.70 -4.69
N LEU A 81 19.79 -12.44 -4.24
CA LEU A 81 20.63 -13.26 -5.11
C LEU A 81 19.90 -14.44 -5.72
N ASP A 82 19.03 -15.06 -4.92
CA ASP A 82 18.31 -16.27 -5.36
C ASP A 82 17.01 -15.92 -6.15
N THR A 83 16.71 -14.62 -6.33
CA THR A 83 15.52 -14.15 -7.04
C THR A 83 15.82 -13.10 -8.12
N LEU A 84 15.91 -11.81 -7.71
CA LEU A 84 15.89 -10.67 -8.61
C LEU A 84 17.28 -10.14 -9.02
N ASP A 85 18.34 -10.48 -8.29
CA ASP A 85 19.71 -10.00 -8.53
C ASP A 85 20.73 -11.15 -8.62
N PRO A 86 20.58 -12.13 -9.54
CA PRO A 86 21.51 -13.24 -9.67
C PRO A 86 22.91 -12.76 -10.01
N LYS A 87 23.93 -13.41 -9.40
CA LYS A 87 25.34 -13.14 -9.60
C LYS A 87 26.04 -14.35 -10.20
N PRO A 88 25.82 -14.67 -11.50
CA PRO A 88 26.30 -15.91 -12.11
C PRO A 88 27.82 -16.08 -12.11
N LEU A 89 28.54 -14.97 -12.07
CA LEU A 89 30.01 -14.96 -12.05
C LEU A 89 30.60 -14.93 -10.64
N ALA A 90 29.76 -14.85 -9.59
CA ALA A 90 30.26 -14.93 -8.23
C ALA A 90 30.72 -16.35 -7.89
N PRO A 91 31.65 -16.52 -6.92
CA PRO A 91 31.98 -17.84 -6.38
C PRO A 91 30.75 -18.61 -5.89
N SER A 92 30.83 -19.94 -5.90
CA SER A 92 29.68 -20.83 -5.58
C SER A 92 29.10 -20.60 -4.20
N GLU A 93 29.94 -20.19 -3.24
CA GLU A 93 29.53 -19.85 -1.88
C GLU A 93 28.73 -18.56 -1.77
N PHE A 94 28.56 -17.80 -2.86
CA PHE A 94 27.73 -16.60 -2.96
C PHE A 94 26.53 -16.79 -3.88
N ARG A 95 26.76 -17.28 -5.10
CA ARG A 95 25.73 -17.30 -6.16
C ARG A 95 24.57 -18.29 -5.91
N GLY A 96 24.75 -19.30 -5.06
CA GLY A 96 23.76 -20.37 -4.88
C GLY A 96 23.65 -21.31 -6.09
N PRO A 97 22.65 -22.21 -6.10
CA PRO A 97 22.48 -23.22 -7.15
C PRO A 97 21.67 -22.72 -8.36
N PHE A 98 20.88 -21.64 -8.21
CA PHE A 98 19.93 -21.25 -9.23
C PHE A 98 20.59 -20.50 -10.39
N GLN A 99 20.18 -20.84 -11.61
CA GLN A 99 20.72 -20.25 -12.82
C GLN A 99 19.98 -18.96 -13.20
N PRO A 100 20.69 -17.95 -13.75
CA PRO A 100 20.02 -16.79 -14.31
C PRO A 100 19.32 -17.15 -15.62
N ILE A 101 18.14 -16.61 -15.84
CA ILE A 101 17.42 -16.68 -17.11
C ILE A 101 17.26 -15.28 -17.72
N ALA A 102 17.22 -15.25 -19.06
CA ALA A 102 16.90 -14.04 -19.80
C ALA A 102 15.43 -13.64 -19.58
N THR A 103 15.17 -12.35 -19.63
CA THR A 103 13.81 -11.81 -19.53
C THR A 103 13.33 -11.22 -20.85
N SER A 104 12.10 -10.71 -20.90
CA SER A 104 11.58 -9.95 -22.05
C SER A 104 12.33 -8.61 -22.29
N VAL A 105 13.21 -8.22 -21.38
CA VAL A 105 14.04 -7.00 -21.49
C VAL A 105 15.49 -7.41 -21.69
N PRO A 106 16.12 -7.05 -22.82
CA PRO A 106 17.51 -7.36 -23.08
C PRO A 106 18.45 -6.89 -21.97
N GLY A 107 19.32 -7.77 -21.47
CA GLY A 107 20.28 -7.48 -20.40
C GLY A 107 19.72 -7.57 -18.98
N LEU A 108 18.41 -7.64 -18.80
CA LEU A 108 17.80 -7.93 -17.51
C LEU A 108 17.68 -9.44 -17.33
N GLN A 109 18.20 -9.96 -16.21
CA GLN A 109 18.12 -11.35 -15.82
C GLN A 109 17.52 -11.46 -14.42
N VAL A 110 16.78 -12.56 -14.18
CA VAL A 110 16.32 -13.02 -12.88
C VAL A 110 16.69 -14.49 -12.74
N THR A 111 16.47 -15.12 -11.60
CA THR A 111 16.74 -16.57 -11.48
C THR A 111 15.67 -17.40 -12.17
N GLU A 112 16.02 -18.63 -12.53
CA GLU A 112 15.13 -19.64 -13.17
C GLU A 112 13.86 -19.95 -12.35
N LEU A 113 13.84 -19.54 -11.09
CA LEU A 113 12.67 -19.67 -10.22
C LEU A 113 11.51 -18.74 -10.60
N LEU A 114 11.76 -17.72 -11.45
CA LEU A 114 10.82 -16.63 -11.76
C LEU A 114 10.51 -16.53 -13.27
N PRO A 115 10.06 -17.62 -13.93
CA PRO A 115 9.85 -17.63 -15.38
C PRO A 115 8.69 -16.73 -15.83
N ASN A 116 7.61 -16.58 -15.03
CA ASN A 116 6.50 -15.72 -15.38
C ASN A 116 6.88 -14.25 -15.27
N LEU A 117 7.57 -13.86 -14.19
CA LEU A 117 8.13 -12.52 -14.06
C LEU A 117 9.15 -12.22 -15.16
N ALA A 118 10.01 -13.18 -15.53
CA ALA A 118 10.93 -13.01 -16.64
C ALA A 118 10.21 -12.66 -17.96
N ARG A 119 9.09 -13.33 -18.24
CA ARG A 119 8.26 -13.09 -19.44
C ARG A 119 7.69 -11.68 -19.49
N ILE A 120 7.33 -11.09 -18.35
CA ILE A 120 6.67 -9.78 -18.26
C ILE A 120 7.58 -8.65 -17.78
N ALA A 121 8.91 -8.83 -17.79
CA ALA A 121 9.86 -7.86 -17.24
C ALA A 121 9.73 -6.45 -17.84
N HIS A 122 9.19 -6.30 -19.04
CA HIS A 122 8.87 -5.00 -19.64
C HIS A 122 7.75 -4.23 -18.93
N GLN A 123 6.96 -4.87 -18.03
CA GLN A 123 5.86 -4.24 -17.28
C GLN A 123 6.26 -3.80 -15.87
N TYR A 124 7.49 -4.08 -15.42
CA TYR A 124 7.96 -3.66 -14.10
C TYR A 124 9.42 -3.20 -14.14
N SER A 125 9.87 -2.56 -13.08
CA SER A 125 11.27 -2.23 -12.84
C SER A 125 11.76 -2.89 -11.57
N ILE A 126 13.05 -3.24 -11.52
CA ILE A 126 13.70 -3.83 -10.34
C ILE A 126 14.63 -2.80 -9.74
N VAL A 127 14.48 -2.52 -8.45
CA VAL A 127 15.52 -1.87 -7.65
C VAL A 127 16.41 -2.96 -7.06
N ARG A 128 17.73 -2.89 -7.31
CA ARG A 128 18.73 -3.84 -6.80
C ARG A 128 19.66 -3.26 -5.73
N SER A 129 19.34 -2.06 -5.27
CA SER A 129 20.23 -1.26 -4.44
C SER A 129 19.60 -0.77 -3.15
N LEU A 130 18.49 -1.43 -2.70
CA LEU A 130 17.94 -1.15 -1.40
C LEU A 130 19.00 -1.42 -0.32
N SER A 131 19.23 -0.48 0.57
CA SER A 131 20.21 -0.62 1.64
C SER A 131 19.87 0.25 2.83
N HIS A 132 19.90 -0.35 4.00
CA HIS A 132 19.64 0.29 5.29
C HIS A 132 20.42 -0.39 6.42
N THR A 133 20.09 -0.14 7.68
CA THR A 133 20.87 -0.56 8.85
C THR A 133 20.12 -1.51 9.80
N GLY A 134 18.80 -1.68 9.64
CA GLY A 134 17.96 -2.51 10.50
C GLY A 134 18.23 -4.01 10.25
N GLY A 135 19.00 -4.66 11.13
CA GLY A 135 19.43 -6.06 10.96
C GLY A 135 18.48 -7.09 11.57
N GLY A 136 17.58 -6.69 12.46
CA GLY A 136 16.49 -7.53 12.96
C GLY A 136 15.21 -7.30 12.16
N HIS A 137 14.27 -8.27 12.18
CA HIS A 137 13.00 -8.12 11.49
C HIS A 137 12.20 -6.89 11.96
N PRO A 138 12.07 -6.63 13.29
CA PRO A 138 11.37 -5.42 13.73
C PRO A 138 12.08 -4.14 13.27
N ALA A 139 13.39 -4.03 13.43
CA ALA A 139 14.16 -2.85 13.03
C ALA A 139 14.11 -2.62 11.52
N GLY A 140 14.32 -3.66 10.71
CA GLY A 140 14.25 -3.56 9.25
C GLY A 140 12.86 -3.15 8.77
N SER A 141 11.81 -3.76 9.32
CA SER A 141 10.43 -3.42 9.01
C SER A 141 10.08 -1.99 9.41
N LEU A 142 10.49 -1.54 10.61
CA LEU A 142 10.25 -0.16 11.06
C LEU A 142 10.97 0.85 10.18
N GLN A 143 12.21 0.58 9.76
CA GLN A 143 12.92 1.46 8.81
C GLN A 143 12.16 1.56 7.48
N MET A 144 11.71 0.44 6.92
CA MET A 144 11.00 0.41 5.64
C MET A 144 9.59 0.98 5.71
N LEU A 145 8.85 0.76 6.79
CA LEU A 145 7.44 1.12 6.87
C LEU A 145 7.21 2.50 7.50
N THR A 146 8.09 2.93 8.42
CA THR A 146 7.90 4.17 9.17
C THR A 146 8.99 5.22 8.91
N GLY A 147 10.11 4.82 8.30
CA GLY A 147 11.28 5.70 8.16
C GLY A 147 12.07 5.90 9.47
N ASP A 148 11.85 5.05 10.50
CA ASP A 148 12.60 5.14 11.76
C ASP A 148 14.09 4.87 11.48
N PRO A 149 15.01 5.82 11.73
CA PRO A 149 16.43 5.64 11.40
C PRO A 149 17.18 4.69 12.37
N ASP A 150 16.53 4.27 13.45
CA ASP A 150 17.15 3.41 14.45
C ASP A 150 17.31 1.96 13.95
N ALA A 151 18.48 1.40 14.18
CA ALA A 151 18.81 0.03 13.78
C ALA A 151 18.47 -1.02 14.86
N ALA A 152 18.01 -0.59 16.03
CA ALA A 152 17.66 -1.50 17.13
C ALA A 152 16.22 -2.00 17.02
N ASP A 153 16.00 -3.25 17.39
CA ASP A 153 14.65 -3.79 17.52
C ASP A 153 13.89 -3.09 18.65
N LYS A 154 12.63 -2.75 18.37
CA LYS A 154 11.73 -2.07 19.31
C LYS A 154 10.42 -2.84 19.43
N PRO A 155 9.79 -2.83 20.61
CA PRO A 155 8.51 -3.53 20.82
C PRO A 155 7.35 -2.97 19.96
N GLY A 156 7.48 -1.74 19.48
CA GLY A 156 6.48 -1.09 18.62
C GLY A 156 7.00 0.18 17.95
N PRO A 157 6.26 0.70 16.97
CA PRO A 157 6.66 1.85 16.17
C PRO A 157 6.65 3.14 17.00
N ARG A 158 7.72 3.92 16.87
CA ARG A 158 7.80 5.28 17.39
C ARG A 158 7.06 6.28 16.50
N TYR A 159 7.08 6.02 15.20
CA TYR A 159 6.46 6.82 14.17
C TYR A 159 5.35 6.03 13.49
N PRO A 160 4.28 6.69 12.99
CA PRO A 160 3.26 6.01 12.23
C PRO A 160 3.84 5.45 10.93
N ASP A 161 3.32 4.32 10.49
CA ASP A 161 3.68 3.81 9.18
C ASP A 161 3.13 4.70 8.05
N TRP A 162 3.75 4.59 6.87
CA TRP A 162 3.39 5.42 5.71
C TRP A 162 1.94 5.21 5.25
N MET A 163 1.35 4.03 5.48
CA MET A 163 -0.03 3.73 5.10
C MET A 163 -1.01 4.50 5.99
N CYS A 164 -0.77 4.50 7.30
CA CYS A 164 -1.54 5.27 8.27
C CYS A 164 -1.42 6.77 8.03
N VAL A 165 -0.20 7.26 7.74
CA VAL A 165 0.04 8.66 7.35
C VAL A 165 -0.74 9.01 6.09
N ALA A 166 -0.61 8.21 5.04
CA ALA A 166 -1.31 8.45 3.79
C ALA A 166 -2.84 8.36 3.98
N ASN A 167 -3.32 7.37 4.76
CA ASN A 167 -4.73 7.25 5.08
C ASN A 167 -5.28 8.50 5.80
N SER A 168 -4.53 9.08 6.73
CA SER A 168 -4.94 10.30 7.43
C SER A 168 -5.09 11.50 6.50
N LEU A 169 -4.28 11.59 5.45
CA LEU A 169 -4.28 12.68 4.48
C LEU A 169 -5.27 12.47 3.32
N LEU A 170 -5.56 11.21 2.96
CA LEU A 170 -6.42 10.86 1.84
C LEU A 170 -7.89 10.64 2.25
N SER A 171 -8.17 10.34 3.52
CA SER A 171 -9.52 10.09 4.04
C SER A 171 -10.29 11.39 4.25
N THR A 172 -10.70 12.03 3.17
CA THR A 172 -11.48 13.28 3.20
C THR A 172 -12.97 13.00 3.01
N GLY A 173 -13.70 12.70 4.08
CA GLY A 173 -15.16 12.52 4.05
C GLY A 173 -15.65 11.06 4.02
N PRO A 174 -16.96 10.84 4.06
CA PRO A 174 -17.56 9.51 4.14
C PRO A 174 -17.34 8.73 2.83
N ARG A 175 -16.88 7.48 2.97
CA ARG A 175 -16.62 6.57 1.84
C ARG A 175 -17.43 5.29 1.99
N SER A 176 -17.79 4.69 0.87
CA SER A 176 -18.49 3.39 0.82
C SER A 176 -17.55 2.19 0.97
N ILE A 177 -16.24 2.42 0.86
CA ILE A 177 -15.17 1.45 1.06
C ILE A 177 -14.00 2.16 1.76
N PRO A 178 -13.24 1.51 2.66
CA PRO A 178 -12.09 2.12 3.34
C PRO A 178 -11.04 2.61 2.37
N SER A 179 -10.28 3.64 2.77
CA SER A 179 -9.13 4.11 2.00
C SER A 179 -7.95 3.16 2.12
N TYR A 180 -7.80 2.50 3.27
CA TYR A 180 -6.73 1.57 3.56
C TYR A 180 -7.28 0.23 4.04
N VAL A 181 -6.91 -0.84 3.32
CA VAL A 181 -7.27 -2.23 3.61
C VAL A 181 -6.01 -3.08 3.64
N THR A 182 -5.91 -3.98 4.60
CA THR A 182 -4.85 -4.99 4.64
C THR A 182 -5.46 -6.39 4.55
N VAL A 183 -4.92 -7.21 3.67
CA VAL A 183 -5.29 -8.62 3.51
C VAL A 183 -4.17 -9.47 4.09
N ASN A 184 -4.39 -10.00 5.29
CA ASN A 184 -3.38 -10.49 6.22
C ASN A 184 -2.37 -9.38 6.56
N PRO A 185 -2.54 -8.77 7.74
CA PRO A 185 -1.91 -7.50 8.06
C PRO A 185 -0.40 -7.59 8.25
N VAL A 186 0.30 -6.59 7.70
CA VAL A 186 1.73 -6.33 7.90
C VAL A 186 1.89 -5.46 9.14
N ASP A 187 1.55 -5.94 10.31
CA ASP A 187 1.58 -5.13 11.54
C ASP A 187 2.34 -5.77 12.70
N GLN A 188 2.68 -7.04 12.60
CA GLN A 188 3.40 -7.76 13.66
C GLN A 188 4.45 -8.71 13.10
N TYR A 189 5.57 -8.84 13.81
CA TYR A 189 6.59 -9.87 13.60
C TYR A 189 7.05 -10.43 14.95
N ASP A 190 6.84 -11.71 15.17
CA ASP A 190 7.29 -12.44 16.39
C ASP A 190 6.97 -11.71 17.72
N GLY A 191 5.77 -11.14 17.82
CA GLY A 191 5.32 -10.41 19.01
C GLY A 191 5.73 -8.93 19.05
N PHE A 192 6.49 -8.44 18.07
CA PHE A 192 6.79 -7.03 17.89
C PHE A 192 5.74 -6.37 16.97
N ILE A 193 5.34 -5.15 17.28
CA ILE A 193 4.49 -4.34 16.39
C ILE A 193 5.41 -3.62 15.42
N ILE A 194 5.25 -3.88 14.11
CA ILE A 194 6.13 -3.32 13.06
C ILE A 194 5.45 -2.25 12.19
N ALA A 195 4.14 -2.06 12.31
CA ALA A 195 3.38 -1.02 11.63
C ALA A 195 2.18 -0.60 12.49
N GLY A 196 1.58 0.53 12.18
CA GLY A 196 0.39 1.07 12.84
C GLY A 196 0.41 2.59 12.93
N SER A 197 -0.65 3.15 13.49
CA SER A 197 -0.86 4.59 13.59
C SER A 197 0.05 5.32 14.60
N ALA A 198 0.75 4.60 15.50
CA ALA A 198 1.61 5.16 16.56
C ALA A 198 0.92 6.31 17.31
N TYR A 199 1.40 7.55 17.17
CA TYR A 199 0.81 8.73 17.82
C TYR A 199 -0.36 9.34 17.02
N LEU A 200 -0.68 8.85 15.81
CA LEU A 200 -1.90 9.21 15.11
C LEU A 200 -3.09 8.48 15.73
N SER A 201 -4.31 8.92 15.39
CA SER A 201 -5.51 8.21 15.82
C SER A 201 -5.60 6.82 15.21
N ALA A 202 -6.02 5.83 15.99
CA ALA A 202 -6.29 4.47 15.52
C ALA A 202 -7.39 4.42 14.43
N SER A 203 -8.13 5.51 14.22
CA SER A 203 -9.06 5.64 13.09
C SER A 203 -8.37 5.59 11.72
N TYR A 204 -7.06 5.78 11.68
CA TYR A 204 -6.26 5.70 10.46
C TYR A 204 -5.61 4.33 10.24
N ASP A 205 -5.77 3.40 11.17
CA ASP A 205 -5.34 2.02 10.98
C ASP A 205 -6.12 1.35 9.83
N ALA A 206 -5.54 0.28 9.30
CA ALA A 206 -6.15 -0.47 8.20
C ALA A 206 -7.47 -1.14 8.61
N PHE A 207 -8.38 -1.25 7.65
CA PHE A 207 -9.39 -2.29 7.73
C PHE A 207 -8.75 -3.67 7.49
N LYS A 208 -8.76 -4.52 8.51
CA LYS A 208 -8.04 -5.80 8.51
C LYS A 208 -8.92 -6.94 8.00
N VAL A 209 -8.46 -7.61 6.96
CA VAL A 209 -9.01 -8.86 6.43
C VAL A 209 -8.05 -9.98 6.79
N ILE A 210 -8.49 -10.92 7.61
CA ILE A 210 -7.65 -12.00 8.12
C ILE A 210 -8.17 -13.33 7.60
N GLY A 211 -7.26 -14.21 7.16
CA GLY A 211 -7.57 -15.56 6.73
C GLY A 211 -7.09 -15.87 5.32
N ASP A 212 -7.42 -17.05 4.84
CA ASP A 212 -7.00 -17.55 3.53
C ASP A 212 -8.13 -17.39 2.49
N PRO A 213 -8.04 -16.41 1.57
CA PRO A 213 -9.07 -16.17 0.57
C PRO A 213 -9.20 -17.29 -0.48
N SER A 214 -8.29 -18.29 -0.46
CA SER A 214 -8.40 -19.47 -1.33
C SER A 214 -9.39 -20.50 -0.80
N ARG A 215 -9.73 -20.44 0.47
CA ARG A 215 -10.62 -21.39 1.15
C ARG A 215 -12.09 -21.13 0.82
N PRO A 216 -12.90 -22.16 0.62
CA PRO A 216 -14.34 -22.02 0.36
C PRO A 216 -15.11 -21.33 1.49
N GLU A 217 -14.68 -21.56 2.74
CA GLU A 217 -15.27 -20.99 3.95
C GLU A 217 -14.81 -19.57 4.27
N PHE A 218 -13.91 -18.99 3.45
CA PHE A 218 -13.42 -17.64 3.69
C PHE A 218 -14.54 -16.60 3.55
N GLU A 219 -14.74 -15.84 4.59
CA GLU A 219 -15.66 -14.71 4.63
C GLU A 219 -14.99 -13.51 5.29
N VAL A 220 -15.26 -12.31 4.78
CA VAL A 220 -14.83 -11.08 5.42
C VAL A 220 -15.91 -10.60 6.37
N PRO A 221 -15.68 -10.60 7.70
CA PRO A 221 -16.65 -10.17 8.67
C PRO A 221 -17.03 -8.69 8.46
N ASN A 222 -18.27 -8.35 8.78
CA ASN A 222 -18.77 -6.97 8.79
C ASN A 222 -18.73 -6.25 7.41
N VAL A 223 -18.72 -7.00 6.31
CA VAL A 223 -18.82 -6.44 4.96
C VAL A 223 -20.12 -6.87 4.31
N GLY A 224 -21.02 -5.91 4.12
CA GLY A 224 -22.30 -6.09 3.44
C GLY A 224 -23.30 -6.99 4.16
N LEU A 225 -24.47 -6.49 4.46
CA LEU A 225 -25.58 -7.30 4.94
C LEU A 225 -26.22 -8.06 3.78
N ARG A 226 -26.36 -9.38 3.94
CA ARG A 226 -27.01 -10.25 2.93
C ARG A 226 -28.55 -10.11 2.96
N ASP A 227 -29.11 -9.77 4.13
CA ASP A 227 -30.54 -9.67 4.36
C ASP A 227 -31.02 -8.21 4.34
N GLU A 228 -31.94 -7.89 3.41
CA GLU A 228 -32.52 -6.56 3.26
C GLU A 228 -33.30 -6.11 4.49
N SER A 229 -33.93 -7.08 5.22
CA SER A 229 -34.60 -6.77 6.47
C SER A 229 -33.65 -6.34 7.58
N GLN A 230 -32.47 -6.95 7.65
CA GLN A 230 -31.41 -6.54 8.59
C GLN A 230 -30.85 -5.17 8.22
N ARG A 231 -30.68 -4.88 6.93
CA ARG A 231 -30.25 -3.59 6.41
C ARG A 231 -31.22 -2.48 6.81
N SER A 232 -32.51 -2.67 6.57
CA SER A 232 -33.56 -1.71 6.94
C SER A 232 -33.60 -1.44 8.45
N ARG A 233 -33.51 -2.50 9.27
CA ARG A 233 -33.44 -2.36 10.74
C ARG A 233 -32.20 -1.62 11.22
N LEU A 234 -31.04 -1.89 10.60
CA LEU A 234 -29.80 -1.19 10.94
C LEU A 234 -29.90 0.30 10.59
N GLN A 235 -30.42 0.63 9.41
CA GLN A 235 -30.63 2.03 9.01
C GLN A 235 -31.54 2.78 9.97
N GLN A 236 -32.66 2.18 10.38
CA GLN A 236 -33.57 2.76 11.37
C GLN A 236 -32.90 2.99 12.73
N ARG A 237 -32.11 2.02 13.22
CA ARG A 237 -31.37 2.15 14.49
C ARG A 237 -30.35 3.29 14.43
N VAL A 238 -29.64 3.44 13.30
CA VAL A 238 -28.66 4.51 13.10
C VAL A 238 -29.33 5.88 13.08
N GLN A 239 -30.46 6.03 12.37
CA GLN A 239 -31.22 7.27 12.34
C GLN A 239 -31.73 7.65 13.75
N LEU A 240 -32.25 6.66 14.50
CA LEU A 240 -32.70 6.88 15.88
C LEU A 240 -31.54 7.31 16.79
N ARG A 241 -30.39 6.65 16.67
CA ARG A 241 -29.20 7.01 17.46
C ARG A 241 -28.68 8.40 17.11
N GLN A 242 -28.55 8.75 15.82
CA GLN A 242 -28.13 10.07 15.38
C GLN A 242 -29.06 11.19 15.90
N SER A 243 -30.36 10.93 16.01
CA SER A 243 -31.31 11.86 16.61
C SER A 243 -31.12 12.05 18.13
N LEU A 244 -30.64 11.01 18.83
CA LEU A 244 -30.34 11.07 20.27
C LEU A 244 -28.96 11.66 20.59
N ASP A 245 -27.96 11.40 19.73
CA ASP A 245 -26.57 11.88 19.90
C ASP A 245 -26.43 13.38 19.58
N GLY A 246 -27.37 13.96 18.85
CA GLY A 246 -27.42 15.43 18.63
C GLY A 246 -27.43 16.26 19.91
N LEU A 247 -27.93 15.68 21.01
CA LEU A 247 -27.97 16.29 22.34
C LEU A 247 -26.64 16.16 23.13
N ARG A 248 -25.75 15.25 22.76
CA ARG A 248 -24.47 15.00 23.46
C ARG A 248 -23.28 15.72 22.86
N ARG A 249 -23.36 16.18 21.60
CA ARG A 249 -22.24 16.79 20.86
C ARG A 249 -21.81 18.17 21.39
N GLU A 250 -22.66 18.84 22.18
CA GLU A 250 -22.29 20.14 22.75
C GLU A 250 -21.24 20.05 23.88
N ILE A 251 -20.84 18.86 24.31
CA ILE A 251 -19.98 18.63 25.49
C ILE A 251 -18.58 18.06 25.13
N ASP A 252 -18.33 17.67 23.88
CA ASP A 252 -17.04 17.04 23.50
C ASP A 252 -15.95 18.06 23.18
N GLN A 253 -15.15 18.41 24.19
CA GLN A 253 -13.96 19.25 24.05
C GLN A 253 -12.71 18.49 23.60
N SER A 254 -12.73 17.13 23.53
CA SER A 254 -11.53 16.31 23.31
C SER A 254 -11.35 15.85 21.85
N GLY A 255 -12.37 15.97 21.00
CA GLY A 255 -12.37 15.41 19.64
C GLY A 255 -12.41 13.88 19.58
N MET A 256 -12.41 13.19 20.73
CA MET A 256 -12.43 11.72 20.80
C MET A 256 -13.77 11.16 20.32
N MET A 257 -14.87 11.85 20.59
CA MET A 257 -16.20 11.47 20.11
C MET A 257 -16.32 11.64 18.59
N SER A 258 -15.70 12.68 18.01
CA SER A 258 -15.72 12.87 16.57
C SER A 258 -14.94 11.77 15.82
N ALA A 259 -13.84 11.28 16.38
CA ALA A 259 -13.08 10.16 15.82
C ALA A 259 -13.88 8.86 15.91
N LEU A 260 -14.57 8.61 17.04
CA LEU A 260 -15.45 7.46 17.22
C LEU A 260 -16.64 7.50 16.25
N ASP A 261 -17.26 8.68 16.08
CA ASP A 261 -18.35 8.89 15.12
C ASP A 261 -17.92 8.63 13.67
N GLN A 262 -16.71 9.03 13.28
CA GLN A 262 -16.16 8.75 11.96
C GLN A 262 -15.93 7.26 11.72
N PHE A 263 -15.36 6.56 12.70
CA PHE A 263 -15.13 5.12 12.63
C PHE A 263 -16.44 4.33 12.52
N GLU A 264 -17.44 4.70 13.32
CA GLU A 264 -18.76 4.08 13.27
C GLU A 264 -19.48 4.38 11.94
N ALA A 265 -19.40 5.61 11.44
CA ALA A 265 -19.97 5.99 10.14
C ALA A 265 -19.31 5.21 9.00
N GLN A 266 -18.00 5.02 9.05
CA GLN A 266 -17.26 4.24 8.06
C GLN A 266 -17.66 2.75 8.12
N SER A 267 -17.71 2.17 9.32
CA SER A 267 -18.13 0.78 9.52
C SER A 267 -19.55 0.54 9.02
N LEU A 268 -20.44 1.48 9.30
CA LEU A 268 -21.83 1.41 8.85
C LEU A 268 -21.93 1.54 7.32
N ASN A 269 -21.22 2.48 6.72
CA ASN A 269 -21.20 2.65 5.28
C ASN A 269 -20.70 1.37 4.58
N MET A 270 -19.70 0.70 5.14
CA MET A 270 -19.23 -0.59 4.64
C MET A 270 -20.31 -1.69 4.72
N LEU A 271 -20.98 -1.79 5.87
CA LEU A 271 -22.06 -2.77 6.07
C LEU A 271 -23.22 -2.57 5.09
N LEU A 272 -23.53 -1.32 4.75
CA LEU A 272 -24.62 -0.97 3.85
C LEU A 272 -24.20 -0.91 2.37
N SER A 273 -22.91 -0.90 2.06
CA SER A 273 -22.38 -0.70 0.71
C SER A 273 -22.43 -1.98 -0.14
N PRO A 274 -23.16 -1.99 -1.24
CA PRO A 274 -23.03 -3.05 -2.26
C PRO A 274 -21.62 -3.12 -2.84
N VAL A 275 -20.97 -1.96 -3.05
CA VAL A 275 -19.62 -1.86 -3.62
C VAL A 275 -18.60 -2.57 -2.72
N ALA A 276 -18.64 -2.32 -1.40
CA ALA A 276 -17.76 -3.02 -0.46
C ALA A 276 -17.98 -4.53 -0.54
N ARG A 277 -19.23 -4.99 -0.42
CA ARG A 277 -19.55 -6.41 -0.51
C ARG A 277 -19.02 -7.06 -1.78
N GLU A 278 -19.25 -6.42 -2.92
CA GLU A 278 -18.81 -6.94 -4.21
C GLU A 278 -17.28 -6.96 -4.36
N ALA A 279 -16.59 -5.97 -3.82
CA ALA A 279 -15.13 -5.89 -3.87
C ALA A 279 -14.45 -7.05 -3.14
N PHE A 280 -14.97 -7.45 -1.98
CA PHE A 280 -14.44 -8.55 -1.19
C PHE A 280 -14.90 -9.94 -1.64
N ASP A 281 -15.88 -10.03 -2.53
CA ASP A 281 -16.44 -11.31 -2.99
C ASP A 281 -15.66 -11.87 -4.19
N LEU A 282 -14.73 -12.80 -3.92
CA LEU A 282 -13.94 -13.47 -4.95
C LEU A 282 -14.75 -14.43 -5.83
N SER A 283 -15.96 -14.83 -5.42
CA SER A 283 -16.83 -15.70 -6.24
C SER A 283 -17.33 -15.00 -7.51
N ARG A 284 -17.25 -13.68 -7.55
CA ARG A 284 -17.58 -12.87 -8.73
C ARG A 284 -16.51 -12.91 -9.83
N GLU A 285 -15.32 -13.41 -9.54
CA GLU A 285 -14.28 -13.66 -10.53
C GLU A 285 -14.48 -15.02 -11.20
N THR A 286 -14.17 -15.08 -12.49
CA THR A 286 -14.21 -16.36 -13.21
C THR A 286 -13.18 -17.34 -12.68
N GLU A 287 -13.47 -18.63 -12.81
CA GLU A 287 -12.53 -19.69 -12.42
C GLU A 287 -11.16 -19.49 -13.11
N THR A 288 -11.17 -19.11 -14.40
CA THR A 288 -9.94 -18.85 -15.19
C THR A 288 -9.09 -17.73 -14.57
N ILE A 289 -9.70 -16.65 -14.10
CA ILE A 289 -8.97 -15.56 -13.43
C ILE A 289 -8.42 -16.03 -12.09
N ARG A 290 -9.23 -16.72 -11.29
CA ARG A 290 -8.80 -17.26 -10.02
C ARG A 290 -7.66 -18.27 -10.16
N ASP A 291 -7.69 -19.14 -11.18
CA ASP A 291 -6.64 -20.11 -11.48
C ASP A 291 -5.36 -19.41 -11.95
N ARG A 292 -5.47 -18.35 -12.74
CA ARG A 292 -4.32 -17.56 -13.18
C ARG A 292 -3.51 -16.99 -12.03
N TYR A 293 -4.17 -16.48 -10.99
CA TYR A 293 -3.49 -15.99 -9.78
C TYR A 293 -2.94 -17.11 -8.91
N GLY A 294 -3.47 -18.32 -9.03
CA GLY A 294 -3.19 -19.47 -8.19
C GLY A 294 -4.23 -19.68 -7.10
N ARG A 295 -4.71 -20.95 -6.94
CA ARG A 295 -5.67 -21.36 -5.91
C ARG A 295 -5.00 -21.59 -4.57
N ASN A 296 -4.26 -20.60 -4.11
CA ASN A 296 -3.54 -20.59 -2.84
C ASN A 296 -3.69 -19.24 -2.17
N GLN A 297 -3.31 -19.14 -0.91
CA GLN A 297 -3.44 -17.94 -0.10
C GLN A 297 -2.84 -16.71 -0.81
N TRP A 298 -1.61 -16.76 -1.27
CA TRP A 298 -0.91 -15.62 -1.87
C TRP A 298 -1.56 -15.15 -3.18
N GLY A 299 -1.93 -16.09 -4.04
CA GLY A 299 -2.61 -15.77 -5.29
C GLY A 299 -3.95 -15.10 -5.08
N GLN A 300 -4.77 -15.63 -4.16
CA GLN A 300 -6.09 -15.08 -3.90
C GLN A 300 -6.05 -13.78 -3.08
N GLN A 301 -5.00 -13.55 -2.27
CA GLN A 301 -4.71 -12.26 -1.64
C GLN A 301 -4.40 -11.19 -2.71
N CYS A 302 -3.55 -11.49 -3.68
CA CYS A 302 -3.25 -10.59 -4.79
C CYS A 302 -4.49 -10.27 -5.64
N LEU A 303 -5.32 -11.27 -5.92
CA LEU A 303 -6.59 -11.08 -6.61
C LEU A 303 -7.53 -10.15 -5.83
N MET A 304 -7.65 -10.35 -4.53
CA MET A 304 -8.44 -9.48 -3.66
C MET A 304 -7.90 -8.06 -3.64
N ALA A 305 -6.58 -7.88 -3.53
CA ALA A 305 -5.94 -6.57 -3.55
C ALA A 305 -6.25 -5.81 -4.86
N ARG A 306 -6.19 -6.47 -6.01
CA ARG A 306 -6.56 -5.87 -7.31
C ARG A 306 -8.04 -5.45 -7.31
N ARG A 307 -8.96 -6.28 -6.83
CA ARG A 307 -10.39 -5.96 -6.76
C ARG A 307 -10.66 -4.75 -5.86
N LEU A 308 -9.98 -4.68 -4.73
CA LEU A 308 -10.12 -3.58 -3.78
C LEU A 308 -9.69 -2.24 -4.37
N VAL A 309 -8.53 -2.17 -5.04
CA VAL A 309 -8.11 -0.94 -5.71
C VAL A 309 -9.03 -0.58 -6.88
N GLU A 310 -9.55 -1.57 -7.61
CA GLU A 310 -10.53 -1.36 -8.68
C GLU A 310 -11.84 -0.76 -8.12
N ALA A 311 -12.26 -1.18 -6.93
CA ALA A 311 -13.41 -0.64 -6.20
C ALA A 311 -13.17 0.72 -5.54
N GLY A 312 -11.94 1.24 -5.56
CA GLY A 312 -11.61 2.58 -5.09
C GLY A 312 -10.91 2.64 -3.73
N VAL A 313 -10.33 1.55 -3.24
CA VAL A 313 -9.37 1.57 -2.12
C VAL A 313 -8.08 2.23 -2.60
N ASP A 314 -7.53 3.16 -1.81
CA ASP A 314 -6.32 3.88 -2.18
C ASP A 314 -5.05 3.10 -1.81
N ILE A 315 -5.08 2.36 -0.71
CA ILE A 315 -3.94 1.58 -0.22
C ILE A 315 -4.40 0.17 0.13
N VAL A 316 -3.80 -0.83 -0.50
CA VAL A 316 -3.98 -2.23 -0.14
C VAL A 316 -2.64 -2.85 0.18
N THR A 317 -2.51 -3.47 1.35
CA THR A 317 -1.33 -4.27 1.68
C THR A 317 -1.70 -5.74 1.78
N THR A 318 -0.79 -6.62 1.41
CA THR A 318 -0.91 -8.06 1.63
C THR A 318 0.43 -8.63 2.03
N GLU A 319 0.44 -9.52 3.01
CA GLU A 319 1.64 -10.18 3.50
C GLU A 319 1.76 -11.59 2.92
N PHE A 320 2.92 -11.89 2.35
CA PHE A 320 3.26 -13.23 1.93
C PHE A 320 3.90 -13.99 3.08
N ASP A 321 3.03 -14.57 3.88
CA ASP A 321 3.31 -15.38 5.08
C ASP A 321 2.31 -16.53 5.16
N GLY A 322 2.33 -17.27 6.27
CA GLY A 322 1.42 -18.35 6.57
C GLY A 322 1.86 -19.69 6.00
N PRO A 323 1.27 -20.79 6.45
CA PRO A 323 1.61 -22.11 5.93
C PRO A 323 1.09 -22.26 4.50
N LEU A 324 1.89 -21.86 3.52
CA LEU A 324 1.56 -22.00 2.11
C LEU A 324 1.45 -23.48 1.73
N CYS A 325 0.21 -23.94 1.55
CA CYS A 325 -0.11 -25.36 1.33
C CYS A 325 0.49 -26.31 2.39
N GLY A 326 0.58 -25.85 3.64
CA GLY A 326 1.06 -26.63 4.77
C GLY A 326 2.58 -26.78 4.87
N ARG A 327 3.36 -26.00 4.11
CA ARG A 327 4.81 -26.02 4.14
C ARG A 327 5.38 -24.67 4.60
N VAL A 328 6.38 -24.14 3.92
CA VAL A 328 7.15 -22.95 4.31
C VAL A 328 6.25 -21.73 4.51
N ALA A 329 6.42 -21.06 5.66
CA ALA A 329 5.55 -19.97 6.08
C ALA A 329 5.97 -18.60 5.49
N ASN A 330 7.28 -18.26 5.51
CA ASN A 330 7.79 -16.94 5.12
C ASN A 330 9.18 -17.06 4.48
N TRP A 331 9.87 -15.92 4.27
CA TRP A 331 11.18 -15.87 3.63
C TRP A 331 12.36 -15.89 4.61
N ASP A 332 12.11 -16.23 5.89
CA ASP A 332 13.12 -16.26 6.94
C ASP A 332 13.87 -17.61 7.00
N ASP A 333 14.76 -17.84 6.03
CA ASP A 333 15.43 -19.11 5.78
C ASP A 333 16.84 -19.15 6.39
N HIS A 334 16.94 -19.21 7.69
CA HIS A 334 18.20 -19.50 8.38
C HIS A 334 18.54 -20.98 8.30
N ALA A 335 19.84 -21.31 8.16
CA ALA A 335 20.30 -22.69 8.10
C ALA A 335 19.86 -23.55 9.30
N VAL A 336 19.66 -22.94 10.46
CA VAL A 336 19.17 -23.64 11.66
C VAL A 336 17.71 -24.10 11.52
N ASN A 337 16.89 -23.37 10.77
CA ASN A 337 15.45 -23.62 10.62
C ASN A 337 15.10 -24.30 9.29
N HIS A 338 15.70 -23.85 8.20
CA HIS A 338 15.36 -24.30 6.84
C HIS A 338 16.61 -24.49 5.98
N HIS A 339 16.55 -25.46 5.09
CA HIS A 339 17.45 -25.52 3.94
C HIS A 339 16.99 -24.44 2.93
N VAL A 340 17.73 -23.33 2.86
CA VAL A 340 17.30 -22.10 2.13
C VAL A 340 16.87 -22.38 0.69
N PHE A 341 17.61 -23.22 -0.04
CA PHE A 341 17.32 -23.47 -1.46
C PHE A 341 16.09 -24.34 -1.67
N ASP A 342 15.85 -25.32 -0.78
CA ASP A 342 14.63 -26.14 -0.82
C ASP A 342 13.40 -25.29 -0.46
N ALA A 343 13.53 -24.43 0.54
CA ALA A 343 12.47 -23.50 0.95
C ALA A 343 12.10 -22.54 -0.16
N ILE A 344 13.09 -21.89 -0.79
CA ILE A 344 12.86 -20.97 -1.92
C ILE A 344 12.28 -21.70 -3.13
N SER A 345 12.83 -22.86 -3.50
CA SER A 345 12.35 -23.68 -4.63
C SER A 345 10.88 -24.05 -4.48
N TYR A 346 10.43 -24.29 -3.25
CA TYR A 346 9.04 -24.60 -2.99
C TYR A 346 8.11 -23.38 -3.16
N ARG A 347 8.45 -22.21 -2.60
CA ARG A 347 7.54 -21.04 -2.57
C ARG A 347 7.67 -20.12 -3.78
N ALA A 348 8.82 -20.10 -4.47
CA ALA A 348 9.02 -19.23 -5.60
C ALA A 348 8.00 -19.40 -6.73
N PRO A 349 7.54 -20.62 -7.09
CA PRO A 349 6.48 -20.80 -8.08
C PRO A 349 5.16 -20.10 -7.70
N PHE A 350 4.77 -20.14 -6.43
CA PHE A 350 3.55 -19.43 -5.95
C PHE A 350 3.73 -17.91 -5.99
N PHE A 351 4.91 -17.44 -5.59
CA PHE A 351 5.28 -16.02 -5.68
C PHE A 351 5.28 -15.55 -7.13
N ASP A 352 5.96 -16.25 -8.01
CA ASP A 352 6.08 -15.90 -9.43
C ASP A 352 4.71 -15.86 -10.11
N GLN A 353 3.85 -16.85 -9.85
CA GLN A 353 2.49 -16.91 -10.36
C GLN A 353 1.62 -15.75 -9.84
N ALA A 354 1.58 -15.53 -8.53
CA ALA A 354 0.71 -14.53 -7.90
C ALA A 354 1.09 -13.11 -8.33
N VAL A 355 2.39 -12.77 -8.27
CA VAL A 355 2.89 -11.43 -8.57
C VAL A 355 2.80 -11.12 -10.06
N SER A 356 3.16 -12.08 -10.93
CA SER A 356 3.04 -11.88 -12.37
C SER A 356 1.59 -11.71 -12.81
N ALA A 357 0.67 -12.50 -12.26
CA ALA A 357 -0.76 -12.37 -12.54
C ALA A 357 -1.30 -11.01 -12.08
N LEU A 358 -0.90 -10.54 -10.89
CA LEU A 358 -1.29 -9.22 -10.39
C LEU A 358 -0.83 -8.10 -11.32
N ILE A 359 0.45 -8.11 -11.71
CA ILE A 359 1.02 -7.09 -12.60
C ILE A 359 0.29 -7.11 -13.95
N GLU A 360 0.19 -8.26 -14.60
CA GLU A 360 -0.49 -8.37 -15.89
C GLU A 360 -1.96 -7.93 -15.82
N ASP A 361 -2.70 -8.28 -14.75
CA ASP A 361 -4.12 -7.93 -14.61
C ASP A 361 -4.30 -6.42 -14.41
N VAL A 362 -3.40 -5.75 -13.69
CA VAL A 362 -3.36 -4.29 -13.56
C VAL A 362 -3.21 -3.62 -14.93
N TYR A 363 -2.31 -4.12 -15.78
CA TYR A 363 -2.13 -3.59 -17.14
C TYR A 363 -3.32 -3.92 -18.05
N GLN A 364 -3.81 -5.15 -18.05
CA GLN A 364 -4.91 -5.59 -18.89
C GLN A 364 -6.22 -4.84 -18.62
N ARG A 365 -6.40 -4.37 -17.38
CA ARG A 365 -7.56 -3.57 -16.97
C ARG A 365 -7.36 -2.06 -17.13
N GLY A 366 -6.21 -1.62 -17.63
CA GLY A 366 -5.89 -0.20 -17.78
C GLY A 366 -5.75 0.54 -16.45
N LEU A 367 -5.39 -0.18 -15.39
CA LEU A 367 -5.17 0.39 -14.05
C LEU A 367 -3.72 0.85 -13.86
N ASP A 368 -2.82 0.51 -14.78
CA ASP A 368 -1.37 0.72 -14.72
C ASP A 368 -0.94 2.19 -14.55
N ARG A 369 -1.78 3.14 -14.96
CA ARG A 369 -1.48 4.56 -14.76
C ARG A 369 -1.71 5.04 -13.33
N ARG A 370 -2.68 4.44 -12.62
CA ARG A 370 -3.09 4.90 -11.29
C ARG A 370 -2.71 3.94 -10.17
N VAL A 371 -2.54 2.65 -10.43
CA VAL A 371 -2.21 1.63 -9.45
C VAL A 371 -0.72 1.31 -9.52
N LEU A 372 0.00 1.59 -8.45
CA LEU A 372 1.39 1.19 -8.27
C LEU A 372 1.42 -0.11 -7.48
N VAL A 373 1.97 -1.15 -8.08
CA VAL A 373 2.28 -2.43 -7.40
C VAL A 373 3.71 -2.38 -6.92
N VAL A 374 3.91 -2.61 -5.63
CA VAL A 374 5.21 -2.66 -4.97
C VAL A 374 5.37 -4.02 -4.32
N VAL A 375 6.49 -4.68 -4.57
CA VAL A 375 6.82 -5.97 -3.95
C VAL A 375 8.18 -5.83 -3.26
N THR A 376 8.20 -5.97 -1.96
CA THR A 376 9.42 -5.85 -1.13
C THR A 376 9.23 -6.56 0.20
N GLY A 377 10.30 -6.79 0.91
CA GLY A 377 10.31 -7.15 2.34
C GLY A 377 11.18 -6.17 3.11
N GLU A 378 11.48 -6.52 4.35
CA GLU A 378 12.27 -5.69 5.25
C GLU A 378 13.74 -5.55 4.82
N PHE A 379 14.36 -6.59 4.24
CA PHE A 379 15.75 -6.59 3.77
C PHE A 379 16.04 -7.76 2.81
N GLY A 380 17.28 -7.85 2.32
CA GLY A 380 17.78 -9.03 1.60
C GLY A 380 18.41 -10.07 2.52
N ARG A 381 19.13 -11.03 1.93
CA ARG A 381 19.78 -12.11 2.68
C ARG A 381 21.28 -12.12 2.45
N THR A 382 22.05 -12.67 3.44
CA THR A 382 23.51 -12.70 3.35
C THR A 382 23.98 -13.27 2.01
N PRO A 383 24.85 -12.55 1.30
CA PRO A 383 25.39 -13.05 0.03
C PRO A 383 26.17 -14.35 0.18
N ARG A 384 26.99 -14.44 1.20
CA ARG A 384 27.71 -15.69 1.50
C ARG A 384 26.79 -16.67 2.20
N ILE A 385 26.70 -17.88 1.64
CA ILE A 385 25.93 -19.00 2.17
C ILE A 385 26.56 -19.48 3.49
N SER A 386 25.77 -19.57 4.54
CA SER A 386 26.15 -20.20 5.81
C SER A 386 25.76 -21.67 5.81
N TYR A 387 26.50 -22.49 6.56
CA TYR A 387 26.18 -23.91 6.75
C TYR A 387 26.14 -24.19 8.24
N VAL A 388 24.98 -24.54 8.77
CA VAL A 388 24.74 -24.79 10.19
C VAL A 388 23.95 -26.07 10.37
N ALA A 389 24.14 -26.74 11.52
CA ALA A 389 23.35 -27.90 11.88
C ALA A 389 21.88 -27.54 12.09
N SER A 390 21.00 -28.25 11.42
CA SER A 390 19.55 -28.09 11.52
C SER A 390 19.06 -28.38 12.93
N SER A 391 18.07 -27.63 13.41
CA SER A 391 17.29 -27.95 14.61
C SER A 391 16.29 -29.10 14.38
N GLY A 392 16.00 -29.45 13.12
CA GLY A 392 15.01 -30.45 12.73
C GLY A 392 13.55 -30.00 12.83
N GLY A 393 13.31 -28.72 13.22
CA GLY A 393 11.95 -28.21 13.46
C GLY A 393 11.28 -27.54 12.28
N GLY A 394 12.02 -27.16 11.23
CA GLY A 394 11.48 -26.44 10.08
C GLY A 394 10.86 -27.37 9.04
N VAL A 395 9.82 -26.91 8.35
CA VAL A 395 9.10 -27.69 7.32
C VAL A 395 9.91 -27.96 6.06
N ALA A 396 10.96 -27.20 5.81
CA ALA A 396 11.94 -27.40 4.72
C ALA A 396 13.32 -27.74 5.30
N SER A 397 13.39 -28.37 6.44
CA SER A 397 14.61 -28.69 7.17
C SER A 397 14.96 -30.18 7.07
N GLY A 398 16.25 -30.47 7.03
CA GLY A 398 16.74 -31.84 7.28
C GLY A 398 16.54 -32.24 8.73
N PRO A 399 16.75 -33.53 9.07
CA PRO A 399 16.75 -33.99 10.45
C PRO A 399 17.70 -33.18 11.34
N ALA A 400 17.40 -33.11 12.65
CA ALA A 400 18.25 -32.43 13.61
C ALA A 400 19.73 -32.87 13.53
N GLY A 401 20.65 -31.93 13.52
CA GLY A 401 22.09 -32.18 13.37
C GLY A 401 22.60 -32.26 11.93
N THR A 402 21.71 -32.33 10.92
CA THR A 402 22.11 -32.28 9.51
C THR A 402 22.62 -30.89 9.15
N VAL A 403 23.85 -30.78 8.65
CA VAL A 403 24.42 -29.52 8.18
C VAL A 403 23.75 -29.13 6.89
N GLN A 404 23.11 -27.97 6.85
CA GLN A 404 22.36 -27.45 5.69
C GLN A 404 22.68 -25.99 5.42
N PRO A 405 22.48 -25.51 4.16
CA PRO A 405 22.73 -24.13 3.80
C PRO A 405 21.63 -23.19 4.28
N GLY A 406 22.02 -21.95 4.60
CA GLY A 406 21.13 -20.85 4.94
C GLY A 406 21.69 -19.50 4.50
N ARG A 407 20.84 -18.50 4.59
CA ARG A 407 21.21 -17.10 4.41
C ARG A 407 20.58 -16.29 5.52
N ASP A 408 21.40 -15.57 6.27
CA ASP A 408 20.98 -14.74 7.39
C ASP A 408 20.49 -13.35 6.93
N HIS A 409 20.10 -12.47 7.84
CA HIS A 409 19.63 -11.12 7.54
C HIS A 409 20.72 -10.27 6.90
N TRP A 410 20.36 -9.48 5.88
CA TRP A 410 21.31 -8.61 5.20
C TRP A 410 20.66 -7.28 4.76
N PRO A 411 20.58 -6.28 5.65
CA PRO A 411 19.99 -4.99 5.34
C PRO A 411 20.86 -4.14 4.38
N GLN A 412 22.13 -4.50 4.16
CA GLN A 412 23.04 -3.79 3.29
C GLN A 412 22.72 -3.94 1.80
N ALA A 413 21.97 -4.97 1.41
CA ALA A 413 21.52 -5.13 0.04
C ALA A 413 20.18 -5.87 -0.02
N GLY A 414 19.25 -5.35 -0.80
CA GLY A 414 17.95 -5.95 -1.07
C GLY A 414 17.42 -5.56 -2.45
N SER A 415 16.37 -6.24 -2.89
CA SER A 415 15.72 -5.94 -4.17
C SER A 415 14.22 -5.72 -4.00
N MET A 416 13.66 -4.84 -4.84
CA MET A 416 12.24 -4.52 -4.89
C MET A 416 11.73 -4.53 -6.33
N ILE A 417 10.43 -4.82 -6.51
CA ILE A 417 9.72 -4.67 -7.78
C ILE A 417 8.77 -3.47 -7.68
N PHE A 418 8.75 -2.66 -8.73
CA PHE A 418 7.77 -1.60 -8.94
C PHE A 418 7.10 -1.80 -10.30
N ALA A 419 5.77 -1.84 -10.35
CA ALA A 419 5.00 -1.99 -11.58
C ALA A 419 3.78 -1.06 -11.60
N GLY A 420 3.40 -0.56 -12.77
CA GLY A 420 2.28 0.37 -12.90
C GLY A 420 2.58 1.76 -12.32
N GLY A 421 1.56 2.46 -11.82
CA GLY A 421 1.69 3.82 -11.28
C GLY A 421 2.15 4.88 -12.28
N GLY A 422 2.12 4.57 -13.59
CA GLY A 422 2.65 5.45 -14.64
C GLY A 422 4.17 5.59 -14.62
N ILE A 423 4.89 4.76 -13.87
CA ILE A 423 6.36 4.78 -13.84
C ILE A 423 6.96 4.23 -15.13
N ARG A 424 8.22 4.56 -15.37
CA ARG A 424 9.00 3.94 -16.46
C ARG A 424 9.38 2.51 -16.05
N THR A 425 9.01 1.51 -16.84
CA THR A 425 9.23 0.09 -16.59
C THR A 425 10.32 -0.51 -17.49
N GLY A 426 10.67 -1.78 -17.29
CA GLY A 426 11.70 -2.46 -18.04
C GLY A 426 13.11 -2.02 -17.66
N GLN A 427 13.33 -1.57 -16.41
CA GLN A 427 14.63 -1.02 -15.98
C GLN A 427 15.15 -1.74 -14.73
N ILE A 428 16.46 -1.70 -14.58
CA ILE A 428 17.15 -1.98 -13.33
C ILE A 428 17.61 -0.63 -12.74
N ILE A 429 17.24 -0.37 -11.49
CA ILE A 429 17.61 0.81 -10.74
C ILE A 429 18.67 0.41 -9.72
N GLY A 430 19.85 1.04 -9.81
CA GLY A 430 20.99 0.71 -8.99
C GLY A 430 21.62 -0.65 -9.30
N ALA A 431 22.72 -0.92 -8.66
CA ALA A 431 23.41 -2.21 -8.77
C ALA A 431 24.15 -2.54 -7.48
N THR A 432 24.20 -3.80 -7.11
CA THR A 432 25.10 -4.33 -6.10
C THR A 432 26.45 -4.74 -6.72
N ASP A 433 27.44 -4.95 -5.88
CA ASP A 433 28.75 -5.44 -6.29
C ASP A 433 28.71 -6.85 -6.90
N LYS A 434 29.87 -7.39 -7.27
CA LYS A 434 29.99 -8.69 -7.95
C LYS A 434 29.51 -9.88 -7.10
N ARG A 435 29.37 -9.70 -5.78
CA ARG A 435 28.91 -10.73 -4.83
C ARG A 435 27.52 -10.44 -4.26
N GLY A 436 26.93 -9.29 -4.59
CA GLY A 436 25.63 -8.88 -4.03
C GLY A 436 25.71 -8.38 -2.58
N GLU A 437 26.90 -7.93 -2.14
CA GLU A 437 27.13 -7.57 -0.72
C GLU A 437 26.65 -6.15 -0.39
N ALA A 438 26.82 -5.20 -1.33
CA ALA A 438 26.42 -3.80 -1.12
C ALA A 438 26.16 -3.09 -2.43
N PRO A 439 25.36 -2.00 -2.44
CA PRO A 439 25.20 -1.13 -3.59
C PRO A 439 26.51 -0.48 -4.03
N VAL A 440 26.80 -0.54 -5.32
CA VAL A 440 27.92 0.16 -5.97
C VAL A 440 27.46 1.34 -6.83
N SER A 441 26.18 1.41 -7.13
CA SER A 441 25.55 2.53 -7.82
C SER A 441 24.09 2.68 -7.47
N GLY A 442 23.59 3.92 -7.48
CA GLY A 442 22.16 4.21 -7.32
C GLY A 442 21.57 3.64 -6.02
N LYS A 443 22.26 3.76 -4.88
CA LYS A 443 21.76 3.31 -3.58
C LYS A 443 20.36 3.90 -3.33
N VAL A 444 19.44 3.06 -2.90
CA VAL A 444 18.08 3.43 -2.49
C VAL A 444 17.93 3.14 -1.00
N THR A 445 17.47 4.14 -0.26
CA THR A 445 17.21 4.05 1.20
C THR A 445 15.73 3.90 1.50
N PRO A 446 15.35 3.58 2.76
CA PRO A 446 13.95 3.60 3.17
C PRO A 446 13.28 4.95 2.94
N GLU A 447 13.98 6.08 3.13
CA GLU A 447 13.46 7.42 2.89
C GLU A 447 13.15 7.64 1.40
N ASP A 448 14.02 7.19 0.49
CA ASP A 448 13.79 7.26 -0.96
C ASP A 448 12.56 6.41 -1.36
N PHE A 449 12.43 5.24 -0.73
CA PHE A 449 11.28 4.36 -0.90
C PHE A 449 9.99 5.06 -0.47
N LEU A 450 9.94 5.59 0.75
CA LEU A 450 8.77 6.29 1.30
C LEU A 450 8.42 7.54 0.48
N ALA A 451 9.40 8.34 0.10
CA ALA A 451 9.20 9.51 -0.75
C ALA A 451 8.58 9.12 -2.11
N THR A 452 9.00 7.99 -2.68
CA THR A 452 8.43 7.47 -3.93
C THR A 452 6.95 7.12 -3.77
N LEU A 453 6.55 6.49 -2.67
CA LEU A 453 5.16 6.13 -2.37
C LEU A 453 4.28 7.37 -2.17
N TYR A 454 4.74 8.32 -1.35
CA TYR A 454 4.02 9.58 -1.12
C TYR A 454 3.87 10.38 -2.41
N ARG A 455 4.92 10.46 -3.23
CA ARG A 455 4.86 11.14 -4.53
C ARG A 455 3.82 10.50 -5.46
N HIS A 456 3.77 9.16 -5.52
CA HIS A 456 2.76 8.45 -6.30
C HIS A 456 1.35 8.78 -5.81
N LEU A 457 1.12 8.81 -4.51
CA LEU A 457 -0.16 9.19 -3.89
C LEU A 457 -0.47 10.68 -3.99
N ARG A 458 0.41 11.49 -4.60
CA ARG A 458 0.30 12.96 -4.74
C ARG A 458 0.24 13.66 -3.39
N ILE A 459 0.91 13.12 -2.39
CA ILE A 459 1.05 13.72 -1.06
C ILE A 459 2.27 14.63 -1.07
N PRO A 460 2.12 15.94 -0.74
CA PRO A 460 3.25 16.88 -0.69
C PRO A 460 4.05 16.69 0.61
N TYR A 461 4.73 15.55 0.73
CA TYR A 461 5.40 15.11 1.97
C TYR A 461 6.48 16.08 2.48
N GLU A 462 7.04 16.94 1.62
CA GLU A 462 7.98 17.99 2.02
C GLU A 462 7.32 19.12 2.82
N GLU A 463 6.01 19.31 2.65
CA GLU A 463 5.23 20.37 3.28
C GLU A 463 4.40 19.87 4.48
N VAL A 464 4.14 18.57 4.54
CA VAL A 464 3.31 17.94 5.57
C VAL A 464 4.10 17.82 6.87
N LYS A 465 3.57 18.42 7.94
CA LYS A 465 4.04 18.20 9.32
C LYS A 465 3.03 17.31 10.03
N ILE A 466 3.50 16.19 10.56
CA ILE A 466 2.71 15.21 11.29
C ILE A 466 3.07 15.25 12.78
#